data_c907f6e5fe1c43b6522bd394b2bd07b4
#
_entry.id   c907f6e5fe1c43b6522bd394b2bd07b4
#
_cell.length_a   1.000
_cell.length_b   1.000
_cell.length_c   1.000
_cell.angle_alpha   90.00
_cell.angle_beta   90.00
_cell.angle_gamma   90.00
#
_symmetry.space_group_name_H-M   'P 1'
#
loop_
_entity.id
_entity.type
_entity.pdbx_description
1 polymer ?
#
loop_
_entity_poly.entity_id
_entity_poly.type
_entity_poly.pdbx_seq_one_letter_code
_entity_poly.pdbx_strand_id
1 'polypeptide(L)'
;MANGTTTAVAPPLRLLLNVWLLQAWRRLRSVAQQSRLLVGLIGAFVIGYCFIAFQLFYIGLGFANQFPGLGTLLTERLMFLMFAFLFLLLLISNLVIGYSNLFRNRETSFLLSLPIPTHTIFRWKFIESTLLASWAFLFLIAPLLAAYGLVREAPWHFYAITLVFLLLFILLPGIAGSYAAVMVARYFDRRSFQLSVFALLLVVVASLALFSQPQHFSDEQLEARVFNVLDQMLSNTRFVQFPLLPSYWLSAGVLNWADGARMASFFFALVLLSHVLFFGLLIFTRMGS
;
A
#
# COMPACT_ATOMS: atom_id res chain seq x y z
N MET A 1 -54.01 20.96 -7.70
CA MET A 1 -52.89 20.88 -6.70
C MET A 1 -52.14 19.59 -6.97
N ALA A 2 -51.06 19.69 -7.73
CA ALA A 2 -50.20 18.52 -8.03
C ALA A 2 -49.12 18.45 -6.96
N ASN A 3 -49.19 17.42 -6.09
CA ASN A 3 -48.15 17.09 -5.14
C ASN A 3 -46.93 16.63 -5.91
N GLY A 4 -45.98 17.54 -6.12
CA GLY A 4 -44.65 17.22 -6.59
C GLY A 4 -43.88 16.46 -5.49
N THR A 5 -43.95 15.14 -5.53
CA THR A 5 -43.01 14.30 -4.80
C THR A 5 -41.62 14.58 -5.36
N THR A 6 -40.87 15.47 -4.71
CA THR A 6 -39.42 15.62 -4.92
C THR A 6 -38.80 14.30 -4.51
N THR A 7 -38.62 13.40 -5.47
CA THR A 7 -37.76 12.23 -5.30
C THR A 7 -36.36 12.77 -4.90
N ALA A 8 -35.97 12.57 -3.65
CA ALA A 8 -34.65 12.92 -3.16
C ALA A 8 -33.61 12.20 -4.04
N VAL A 9 -33.05 12.94 -4.99
CA VAL A 9 -32.00 12.42 -5.86
C VAL A 9 -30.81 12.03 -4.95
N ALA A 10 -30.50 10.76 -4.92
CA ALA A 10 -29.38 10.26 -4.12
C ALA A 10 -28.10 11.02 -4.49
N PRO A 11 -27.24 11.35 -3.51
CA PRO A 11 -26.03 12.11 -3.78
C PRO A 11 -25.22 11.43 -4.89
N PRO A 12 -24.71 12.18 -5.89
CA PRO A 12 -24.14 11.64 -7.11
C PRO A 12 -23.00 10.63 -6.86
N LEU A 13 -22.26 10.79 -5.77
CA LEU A 13 -21.21 9.88 -5.36
C LEU A 13 -21.75 8.49 -4.96
N ARG A 14 -22.90 8.42 -4.28
CA ARG A 14 -23.57 7.15 -3.95
C ARG A 14 -24.05 6.41 -5.20
N LEU A 15 -24.57 7.15 -6.16
CA LEU A 15 -25.00 6.55 -7.45
C LEU A 15 -23.81 5.95 -8.19
N LEU A 16 -22.71 6.66 -8.30
CA LEU A 16 -21.48 6.15 -8.95
C LEU A 16 -20.96 4.89 -8.26
N LEU A 17 -20.94 4.87 -6.92
CA LEU A 17 -20.53 3.72 -6.13
C LEU A 17 -21.43 2.50 -6.35
N ASN A 18 -22.75 2.69 -6.33
CA ASN A 18 -23.70 1.61 -6.56
C ASN A 18 -23.61 1.05 -8.00
N VAL A 19 -23.47 1.92 -9.00
CA VAL A 19 -23.31 1.49 -10.40
C VAL A 19 -22.03 0.69 -10.56
N TRP A 20 -20.92 1.14 -9.96
CA TRP A 20 -19.66 0.44 -10.02
C TRP A 20 -19.72 -0.94 -9.34
N LEU A 21 -20.30 -1.03 -8.14
CA LEU A 21 -20.49 -2.30 -7.43
C LEU A 21 -21.37 -3.27 -8.26
N LEU A 22 -22.44 -2.78 -8.86
CA LEU A 22 -23.28 -3.59 -9.73
C LEU A 22 -22.54 -4.05 -10.99
N GLN A 23 -21.73 -3.18 -11.59
CA GLN A 23 -20.90 -3.53 -12.74
C GLN A 23 -19.81 -4.55 -12.37
N ALA A 24 -19.12 -4.36 -11.25
CA ALA A 24 -18.13 -5.30 -10.74
C ALA A 24 -18.75 -6.67 -10.47
N TRP A 25 -19.91 -6.70 -9.80
CA TRP A 25 -20.66 -7.93 -9.55
C TRP A 25 -21.10 -8.64 -10.84
N ARG A 26 -21.64 -7.88 -11.80
CA ARG A 26 -22.05 -8.45 -13.12
C ARG A 26 -20.87 -8.99 -13.89
N ARG A 27 -19.70 -8.30 -13.88
CA ARG A 27 -18.47 -8.78 -14.53
C ARG A 27 -17.97 -10.06 -13.88
N LEU A 28 -17.92 -10.13 -12.54
CA LEU A 28 -17.55 -11.35 -11.84
C LEU A 28 -18.50 -12.51 -12.19
N ARG A 29 -19.80 -12.26 -12.21
CA ARG A 29 -20.79 -13.27 -12.56
C ARG A 29 -20.70 -13.71 -14.02
N SER A 30 -20.44 -12.79 -14.95
CA SER A 30 -20.28 -13.13 -16.37
C SER A 30 -19.04 -13.98 -16.63
N VAL A 31 -17.90 -13.68 -15.96
CA VAL A 31 -16.68 -14.50 -16.04
C VAL A 31 -16.94 -15.90 -15.48
N ALA A 32 -17.65 -16.00 -14.36
CA ALA A 32 -18.03 -17.28 -13.75
C ALA A 32 -18.95 -18.13 -14.66
N GLN A 33 -19.76 -17.48 -15.48
CA GLN A 33 -20.66 -18.16 -16.42
C GLN A 33 -19.97 -18.54 -17.73
N GLN A 34 -18.97 -17.76 -18.18
CA GLN A 34 -18.29 -17.99 -19.45
C GLN A 34 -17.33 -19.18 -19.42
N SER A 35 -16.61 -19.41 -18.34
CA SER A 35 -15.68 -20.53 -18.23
C SER A 35 -15.43 -20.94 -16.78
N ARG A 36 -16.03 -22.04 -16.37
CA ARG A 36 -15.79 -22.64 -15.03
C ARG A 36 -14.33 -23.04 -14.84
N LEU A 37 -13.66 -23.48 -15.92
CA LEU A 37 -12.25 -23.84 -15.90
C LEU A 37 -11.35 -22.63 -15.60
N LEU A 38 -11.63 -21.48 -16.23
CA LEU A 38 -10.85 -20.25 -16.00
C LEU A 38 -10.98 -19.77 -14.55
N VAL A 39 -12.19 -19.79 -14.01
CA VAL A 39 -12.43 -19.42 -12.60
C VAL A 39 -11.74 -20.38 -11.66
N GLY A 40 -11.80 -21.69 -11.95
CA GLY A 40 -11.09 -22.71 -11.19
C GLY A 40 -9.57 -22.52 -11.24
N LEU A 41 -9.02 -22.21 -12.40
CA LEU A 41 -7.59 -21.95 -12.58
C LEU A 41 -7.13 -20.69 -11.81
N ILE A 42 -7.88 -19.59 -11.91
CA ILE A 42 -7.60 -18.37 -11.17
C ILE A 42 -7.68 -18.63 -9.66
N GLY A 43 -8.73 -19.33 -9.22
CA GLY A 43 -8.87 -19.71 -7.81
C GLY A 43 -7.72 -20.57 -7.30
N ALA A 44 -7.32 -21.58 -8.07
CA ALA A 44 -6.19 -22.46 -7.75
C ALA A 44 -4.87 -21.66 -7.69
N PHE A 45 -4.67 -20.71 -8.62
CA PHE A 45 -3.49 -19.84 -8.62
C PHE A 45 -3.46 -18.94 -7.37
N VAL A 46 -4.59 -18.31 -7.01
CA VAL A 46 -4.70 -17.44 -5.83
C VAL A 46 -4.43 -18.22 -4.55
N ILE A 47 -5.07 -19.39 -4.40
CA ILE A 47 -4.89 -20.26 -3.22
C ILE A 47 -3.43 -20.78 -3.18
N GLY A 48 -2.90 -21.24 -4.31
CA GLY A 48 -1.52 -21.71 -4.41
C GLY A 48 -0.51 -20.63 -4.05
N TYR A 49 -0.70 -19.41 -4.56
CA TYR A 49 0.13 -18.26 -4.20
C TYR A 49 0.07 -17.96 -2.68
N CYS A 50 -1.14 -17.84 -2.12
CA CYS A 50 -1.29 -17.56 -0.69
C CYS A 50 -0.64 -18.65 0.17
N PHE A 51 -0.78 -19.91 -0.21
CA PHE A 51 -0.18 -21.04 0.51
C PHE A 51 1.36 -21.00 0.43
N ILE A 52 1.91 -20.84 -0.76
CA ILE A 52 3.38 -20.81 -0.98
C ILE A 52 3.98 -19.59 -0.26
N ALA A 53 3.38 -18.41 -0.43
CA ALA A 53 3.85 -17.21 0.23
C ALA A 53 3.77 -17.31 1.76
N PHE A 54 2.67 -17.86 2.29
CA PHE A 54 2.52 -18.11 3.72
C PHE A 54 3.60 -19.06 4.25
N GLN A 55 3.85 -20.19 3.57
CA GLN A 55 4.88 -21.15 3.97
C GLN A 55 6.28 -20.56 3.93
N LEU A 56 6.57 -19.76 2.88
CA LEU A 56 7.86 -19.08 2.76
C LEU A 56 8.10 -18.14 3.95
N PHE A 57 7.12 -17.31 4.28
CA PHE A 57 7.24 -16.38 5.42
C PHE A 57 7.24 -17.13 6.76
N TYR A 58 6.44 -18.16 6.92
CA TYR A 58 6.39 -18.95 8.15
C TYR A 58 7.71 -19.64 8.44
N ILE A 59 8.31 -20.29 7.44
CA ILE A 59 9.63 -20.92 7.56
C ILE A 59 10.72 -19.87 7.79
N GLY A 60 10.70 -18.75 7.03
CA GLY A 60 11.70 -17.70 7.14
C GLY A 60 11.69 -17.02 8.52
N LEU A 61 10.50 -16.66 9.02
CA LEU A 61 10.34 -16.06 10.35
C LEU A 61 10.67 -17.08 11.47
N GLY A 62 10.27 -18.34 11.31
CA GLY A 62 10.60 -19.42 12.23
C GLY A 62 12.12 -19.65 12.31
N PHE A 63 12.80 -19.62 11.17
CA PHE A 63 14.28 -19.71 11.12
C PHE A 63 14.93 -18.51 11.82
N ALA A 64 14.46 -17.29 11.56
CA ALA A 64 14.97 -16.10 12.23
C ALA A 64 14.86 -16.21 13.75
N ASN A 65 13.75 -16.76 14.28
CA ASN A 65 13.53 -16.92 15.71
C ASN A 65 14.47 -17.96 16.38
N GLN A 66 15.17 -18.80 15.63
CA GLN A 66 16.14 -19.75 16.18
C GLN A 66 17.41 -19.06 16.71
N PHE A 67 17.65 -17.80 16.36
CA PHE A 67 18.81 -17.05 16.83
C PHE A 67 18.47 -16.26 18.11
N PRO A 68 18.91 -16.68 19.31
CA PRO A 68 18.59 -16.01 20.55
C PRO A 68 19.09 -14.55 20.55
N GLY A 69 18.21 -13.61 20.86
CA GLY A 69 18.54 -12.16 20.91
C GLY A 69 18.61 -11.46 19.55
N LEU A 70 19.05 -12.12 18.49
CA LEU A 70 19.12 -11.56 17.13
C LEU A 70 17.81 -11.76 16.35
N GLY A 71 17.10 -12.85 16.61
CA GLY A 71 15.90 -13.22 15.84
C GLY A 71 14.77 -12.20 15.94
N THR A 72 14.55 -11.64 17.11
CA THR A 72 13.54 -10.58 17.31
C THR A 72 13.94 -9.31 16.55
N LEU A 73 15.19 -8.85 16.68
CA LEU A 73 15.72 -7.69 15.97
C LEU A 73 15.64 -7.87 14.46
N LEU A 74 16.00 -9.05 13.96
CA LEU A 74 15.98 -9.35 12.53
C LEU A 74 14.53 -9.36 12.00
N THR A 75 13.62 -9.99 12.73
CA THR A 75 12.19 -10.04 12.38
C THR A 75 11.58 -8.63 12.36
N GLU A 76 11.85 -7.81 13.37
CA GLU A 76 11.38 -6.43 13.42
C GLU A 76 11.91 -5.61 12.24
N ARG A 77 13.24 -5.69 11.96
CA ARG A 77 13.83 -5.00 10.81
C ARG A 77 13.21 -5.42 9.51
N LEU A 78 13.02 -6.71 9.32
CA LEU A 78 12.41 -7.26 8.12
C LEU A 78 10.98 -6.74 7.94
N MET A 79 10.21 -6.65 9.02
CA MET A 79 8.87 -6.08 8.99
C MET A 79 8.88 -4.58 8.61
N PHE A 80 9.74 -3.77 9.22
CA PHE A 80 9.90 -2.36 8.85
C PHE A 80 10.29 -2.20 7.38
N LEU A 81 11.23 -2.99 6.90
CA LEU A 81 11.69 -2.96 5.51
C LEU A 81 10.57 -3.38 4.53
N MET A 82 9.86 -4.45 4.84
CA MET A 82 8.73 -4.91 4.04
C MET A 82 7.62 -3.87 3.94
N PHE A 83 7.23 -3.25 5.06
CA PHE A 83 6.21 -2.21 5.04
C PHE A 83 6.69 -0.93 4.33
N ALA A 84 7.97 -0.57 4.44
CA ALA A 84 8.53 0.56 3.70
C ALA A 84 8.56 0.29 2.19
N PHE A 85 8.97 -0.90 1.78
CA PHE A 85 8.94 -1.33 0.39
C PHE A 85 7.51 -1.35 -0.17
N LEU A 86 6.58 -1.92 0.57
CA LEU A 86 5.17 -1.97 0.18
C LEU A 86 4.52 -0.58 0.15
N PHE A 87 4.94 0.34 1.02
CA PHE A 87 4.51 1.74 0.95
C PHE A 87 4.91 2.39 -0.36
N LEU A 88 6.17 2.20 -0.77
CA LEU A 88 6.67 2.73 -2.03
C LEU A 88 5.95 2.12 -3.24
N LEU A 89 5.75 0.80 -3.23
CA LEU A 89 4.98 0.12 -4.28
C LEU A 89 3.55 0.65 -4.37
N LEU A 90 2.88 0.82 -3.22
CA LEU A 90 1.51 1.32 -3.17
C LEU A 90 1.42 2.78 -3.62
N LEU A 91 2.41 3.60 -3.28
CA LEU A 91 2.52 4.99 -3.73
C LEU A 91 2.66 5.06 -5.27
N ILE A 92 3.59 4.30 -5.83
CA ILE A 92 3.81 4.23 -7.29
C ILE A 92 2.57 3.67 -8.00
N SER A 93 1.97 2.62 -7.46
CA SER A 93 0.75 2.02 -8.01
C SER A 93 -0.41 3.03 -8.05
N ASN A 94 -0.64 3.76 -6.95
CA ASN A 94 -1.65 4.82 -6.90
C ASN A 94 -1.36 5.97 -7.86
N LEU A 95 -0.08 6.34 -8.02
CA LEU A 95 0.33 7.35 -9.00
C LEU A 95 -0.04 6.90 -10.43
N VAL A 96 0.35 5.70 -10.83
CA VAL A 96 0.14 5.17 -12.18
C VAL A 96 -1.34 4.94 -12.47
N ILE A 97 -2.04 4.27 -11.55
CA ILE A 97 -3.48 4.00 -11.70
C ILE A 97 -4.28 5.29 -11.65
N GLY A 98 -3.95 6.21 -10.73
CA GLY A 98 -4.59 7.52 -10.61
C GLY A 98 -4.42 8.35 -11.87
N TYR A 99 -3.20 8.43 -12.42
CA TYR A 99 -2.93 9.12 -13.68
C TYR A 99 -3.74 8.50 -14.84
N SER A 100 -3.71 7.17 -14.98
CA SER A 100 -4.44 6.46 -16.03
C SER A 100 -5.96 6.68 -15.92
N ASN A 101 -6.52 6.55 -14.72
CA ASN A 101 -7.96 6.70 -14.49
C ASN A 101 -8.46 8.14 -14.68
N LEU A 102 -7.66 9.14 -14.29
CA LEU A 102 -8.06 10.55 -14.43
C LEU A 102 -7.90 11.08 -15.85
N PHE A 103 -6.79 10.75 -16.53
CA PHE A 103 -6.39 11.44 -17.76
C PHE A 103 -6.45 10.57 -19.03
N ARG A 104 -6.43 9.23 -18.90
CA ARG A 104 -6.45 8.31 -20.04
C ARG A 104 -7.72 7.48 -20.17
N ASN A 105 -8.62 7.52 -19.19
CA ASN A 105 -9.82 6.70 -19.18
C ASN A 105 -10.96 7.38 -19.95
N ARG A 106 -11.52 6.67 -20.96
CA ARG A 106 -12.70 7.13 -21.73
C ARG A 106 -13.92 7.39 -20.87
N GLU A 107 -14.08 6.63 -19.78
CA GLU A 107 -15.16 6.79 -18.83
C GLU A 107 -15.09 8.16 -18.14
N THR A 108 -13.90 8.63 -17.80
CA THR A 108 -13.71 9.95 -17.19
C THR A 108 -14.10 11.07 -18.14
N SER A 109 -13.74 10.95 -19.42
CA SER A 109 -14.15 11.91 -20.45
C SER A 109 -15.67 11.94 -20.63
N PHE A 110 -16.33 10.76 -20.56
CA PHE A 110 -17.79 10.67 -20.60
C PHE A 110 -18.43 11.30 -19.34
N LEU A 111 -17.91 11.03 -18.15
CA LEU A 111 -18.42 11.61 -16.90
C LEU A 111 -18.30 13.14 -16.88
N LEU A 112 -17.25 13.70 -17.50
CA LEU A 112 -17.06 15.15 -17.63
C LEU A 112 -18.06 15.79 -18.59
N SER A 113 -18.67 15.05 -19.51
CA SER A 113 -19.74 15.57 -20.38
C SER A 113 -21.13 15.58 -19.71
N LEU A 114 -21.29 14.94 -18.56
CA LEU A 114 -22.51 14.93 -17.79
C LEU A 114 -22.58 16.15 -16.85
N PRO A 115 -23.78 16.60 -16.45
CA PRO A 115 -23.96 17.71 -15.52
C PRO A 115 -23.63 17.28 -14.06
N ILE A 116 -22.45 16.70 -13.87
CA ILE A 116 -21.92 16.26 -12.57
C ILE A 116 -20.77 17.20 -12.18
N PRO A 117 -20.74 17.72 -10.94
CA PRO A 117 -19.66 18.57 -10.49
C PRO A 117 -18.31 17.86 -10.60
N THR A 118 -17.29 18.55 -11.14
CA THR A 118 -15.95 17.99 -11.38
C THR A 118 -15.28 17.44 -10.12
N HIS A 119 -15.52 18.10 -8.97
CA HIS A 119 -15.02 17.61 -7.68
C HIS A 119 -15.59 16.24 -7.28
N THR A 120 -16.83 15.92 -7.70
CA THR A 120 -17.45 14.60 -7.43
C THR A 120 -16.81 13.52 -8.29
N ILE A 121 -16.54 13.83 -9.57
CA ILE A 121 -15.85 12.92 -10.49
C ILE A 121 -14.44 12.63 -9.97
N PHE A 122 -13.72 13.67 -9.53
CA PHE A 122 -12.39 13.52 -8.96
C PHE A 122 -12.39 12.64 -7.71
N ARG A 123 -13.30 12.90 -6.74
CA ARG A 123 -13.44 12.07 -5.53
C ARG A 123 -13.75 10.62 -5.87
N TRP A 124 -14.61 10.39 -6.84
CA TRP A 124 -14.95 9.06 -7.31
C TRP A 124 -13.71 8.34 -7.88
N LYS A 125 -12.99 8.99 -8.81
CA LYS A 125 -11.79 8.41 -9.43
C LYS A 125 -10.65 8.19 -8.45
N PHE A 126 -10.55 9.03 -7.41
CA PHE A 126 -9.64 8.80 -6.29
C PHE A 126 -9.99 7.50 -5.54
N ILE A 127 -11.25 7.31 -5.16
CA ILE A 127 -11.70 6.10 -4.45
C ILE A 127 -11.44 4.85 -5.32
N GLU A 128 -11.82 4.91 -6.58
CA GLU A 128 -11.63 3.82 -7.55
C GLU A 128 -10.16 3.44 -7.70
N SER A 129 -9.28 4.44 -7.90
CA SER A 129 -7.83 4.21 -8.04
C SER A 129 -7.23 3.60 -6.77
N THR A 130 -7.60 4.12 -5.61
CA THR A 130 -7.11 3.62 -4.33
C THR A 130 -7.57 2.19 -4.08
N LEU A 131 -8.83 1.85 -4.38
CA LEU A 131 -9.34 0.48 -4.26
C LEU A 131 -8.61 -0.49 -5.20
N LEU A 132 -8.36 -0.08 -6.45
CA LEU A 132 -7.63 -0.91 -7.41
C LEU A 132 -6.17 -1.13 -7.01
N ALA A 133 -5.50 -0.10 -6.48
CA ALA A 133 -4.13 -0.22 -5.99
C ALA A 133 -4.04 -1.07 -4.71
N SER A 134 -5.00 -0.89 -3.79
CA SER A 134 -5.00 -1.57 -2.49
C SER A 134 -5.26 -3.07 -2.58
N TRP A 135 -5.98 -3.52 -3.59
CA TRP A 135 -6.24 -4.95 -3.80
C TRP A 135 -4.96 -5.77 -3.90
N ALA A 136 -4.04 -5.36 -4.78
CA ALA A 136 -2.76 -6.05 -4.97
C ALA A 136 -1.90 -6.00 -3.69
N PHE A 137 -1.92 -4.87 -2.99
CA PHE A 137 -1.22 -4.70 -1.72
C PHE A 137 -1.75 -5.66 -0.65
N LEU A 138 -3.07 -5.71 -0.44
CA LEU A 138 -3.67 -6.59 0.55
C LEU A 138 -3.39 -8.07 0.24
N PHE A 139 -3.44 -8.44 -1.03
CA PHE A 139 -3.13 -9.78 -1.48
C PHE A 139 -1.67 -10.18 -1.17
N LEU A 140 -0.73 -9.24 -1.34
CA LEU A 140 0.68 -9.47 -1.08
C LEU A 140 1.01 -9.55 0.42
N ILE A 141 0.40 -8.66 1.24
CA ILE A 141 0.74 -8.54 2.67
C ILE A 141 0.04 -9.59 3.55
N ALA A 142 -1.13 -10.09 3.14
CA ALA A 142 -1.93 -11.00 3.96
C ALA A 142 -1.19 -12.28 4.38
N PRO A 143 -0.47 -13.00 3.49
CA PRO A 143 0.29 -14.19 3.89
C PRO A 143 1.41 -13.89 4.88
N LEU A 144 2.10 -12.75 4.73
CA LEU A 144 3.15 -12.32 5.65
C LEU A 144 2.60 -12.09 7.06
N LEU A 145 1.50 -11.32 7.17
CA LEU A 145 0.89 -11.01 8.46
C LEU A 145 0.26 -12.22 9.13
N ALA A 146 -0.30 -13.14 8.33
CA ALA A 146 -0.79 -14.41 8.83
C ALA A 146 0.35 -15.27 9.42
N ALA A 147 1.46 -15.37 8.70
CA ALA A 147 2.65 -16.09 9.15
C ALA A 147 3.27 -15.44 10.41
N TYR A 148 3.39 -14.11 10.41
CA TYR A 148 3.91 -13.36 11.55
C TYR A 148 3.06 -13.56 12.82
N GLY A 149 1.74 -13.43 12.67
CA GLY A 149 0.83 -13.63 13.80
C GLY A 149 0.90 -15.05 14.41
N LEU A 150 1.08 -16.09 13.59
CA LEU A 150 1.26 -17.46 14.06
C LEU A 150 2.63 -17.70 14.71
N VAL A 151 3.71 -17.19 14.13
CA VAL A 151 5.06 -17.34 14.69
C VAL A 151 5.21 -16.61 16.04
N ARG A 152 4.48 -15.49 16.22
CA ARG A 152 4.47 -14.70 17.48
C ARG A 152 3.36 -15.13 18.44
N GLU A 153 2.61 -16.20 18.13
CA GLU A 153 1.46 -16.66 18.92
C GLU A 153 0.47 -15.54 19.27
N ALA A 154 0.28 -14.61 18.31
CA ALA A 154 -0.53 -13.42 18.53
C ALA A 154 -2.01 -13.80 18.73
N PRO A 155 -2.73 -13.11 19.62
CA PRO A 155 -4.13 -13.38 19.87
C PRO A 155 -5.01 -13.07 18.65
N TRP A 156 -6.19 -13.68 18.55
CA TRP A 156 -7.08 -13.55 17.39
C TRP A 156 -7.42 -12.09 17.03
N HIS A 157 -7.53 -11.20 18.02
CA HIS A 157 -7.81 -9.78 17.80
C HIS A 157 -6.65 -9.03 17.11
N PHE A 158 -5.43 -9.60 17.07
CA PHE A 158 -4.31 -9.06 16.32
C PHE A 158 -4.68 -8.89 14.84
N TYR A 159 -5.30 -9.88 14.24
CA TYR A 159 -5.67 -9.84 12.82
C TYR A 159 -6.71 -8.75 12.51
N ALA A 160 -7.69 -8.58 13.40
CA ALA A 160 -8.71 -7.54 13.24
C ALA A 160 -8.12 -6.12 13.34
N ILE A 161 -7.26 -5.89 14.32
CA ILE A 161 -6.60 -4.59 14.50
C ILE A 161 -5.60 -4.30 13.38
N THR A 162 -4.83 -5.30 12.96
CA THR A 162 -3.91 -5.18 11.82
C THR A 162 -4.66 -4.81 10.55
N LEU A 163 -5.85 -5.37 10.32
CA LEU A 163 -6.69 -4.97 9.20
C LEU A 163 -7.08 -3.48 9.27
N VAL A 164 -7.44 -2.97 10.46
CA VAL A 164 -7.74 -1.54 10.65
C VAL A 164 -6.51 -0.68 10.34
N PHE A 165 -5.33 -1.07 10.83
CA PHE A 165 -4.07 -0.38 10.49
C PHE A 165 -3.81 -0.35 9.00
N LEU A 166 -4.00 -1.48 8.31
CA LEU A 166 -3.82 -1.57 6.86
C LEU A 166 -4.78 -0.66 6.09
N LEU A 167 -6.06 -0.63 6.50
CA LEU A 167 -7.06 0.23 5.87
C LEU A 167 -6.71 1.72 6.03
N LEU A 168 -6.30 2.14 7.22
CA LEU A 168 -5.82 3.52 7.46
C LEU A 168 -4.56 3.82 6.66
N PHE A 169 -3.61 2.88 6.65
CA PHE A 169 -2.34 3.05 5.95
C PHE A 169 -2.51 3.20 4.43
N ILE A 170 -3.38 2.41 3.80
CA ILE A 170 -3.64 2.46 2.35
C ILE A 170 -4.09 3.84 1.90
N LEU A 171 -4.84 4.56 2.74
CA LEU A 171 -5.34 5.89 2.39
C LEU A 171 -4.21 6.92 2.20
N LEU A 172 -3.12 6.84 2.97
CA LEU A 172 -2.01 7.79 2.87
C LEU A 172 -1.29 7.75 1.50
N PRO A 173 -0.78 6.60 1.02
CA PRO A 173 -0.20 6.54 -0.31
C PRO A 173 -1.25 6.72 -1.42
N GLY A 174 -2.54 6.41 -1.15
CA GLY A 174 -3.65 6.74 -2.03
C GLY A 174 -3.78 8.25 -2.25
N ILE A 175 -3.83 9.01 -1.16
CA ILE A 175 -3.90 10.48 -1.17
C ILE A 175 -2.65 11.07 -1.85
N ALA A 176 -1.45 10.65 -1.43
CA ALA A 176 -0.19 11.14 -1.95
C ALA A 176 0.00 10.79 -3.44
N GLY A 177 -0.31 9.54 -3.84
CA GLY A 177 -0.19 9.06 -5.21
C GLY A 177 -1.16 9.77 -6.16
N SER A 178 -2.41 9.99 -5.75
CA SER A 178 -3.39 10.73 -6.55
C SER A 178 -3.01 12.20 -6.71
N TYR A 179 -2.50 12.83 -5.64
CA TYR A 179 -1.98 14.19 -5.73
C TYR A 179 -0.77 14.27 -6.67
N ALA A 180 0.16 13.31 -6.56
CA ALA A 180 1.30 13.20 -7.45
C ALA A 180 0.86 12.98 -8.91
N ALA A 181 -0.20 12.19 -9.16
CA ALA A 181 -0.75 11.99 -10.50
C ALA A 181 -1.22 13.29 -11.14
N VAL A 182 -1.91 14.15 -10.38
CA VAL A 182 -2.33 15.47 -10.85
C VAL A 182 -1.13 16.39 -11.11
N MET A 183 -0.12 16.36 -10.21
CA MET A 183 1.11 17.13 -10.40
C MET A 183 1.87 16.70 -11.65
N VAL A 184 2.02 15.38 -11.84
CA VAL A 184 2.63 14.81 -13.05
C VAL A 184 1.88 15.29 -14.30
N ALA A 185 0.55 15.17 -14.32
CA ALA A 185 -0.26 15.62 -15.46
C ALA A 185 -0.07 17.11 -15.77
N ARG A 186 0.03 17.93 -14.72
CA ARG A 186 0.18 19.40 -14.87
C ARG A 186 1.56 19.81 -15.40
N TYR A 187 2.61 19.09 -15.03
CA TYR A 187 4.00 19.48 -15.33
C TYR A 187 4.69 18.57 -16.33
N PHE A 188 4.05 17.49 -16.77
CA PHE A 188 4.65 16.46 -17.63
C PHE A 188 5.23 17.03 -18.94
N ASP A 189 4.56 18.01 -19.55
CA ASP A 189 4.99 18.63 -20.80
C ASP A 189 6.12 19.67 -20.62
N ARG A 190 6.48 19.99 -19.38
CA ARG A 190 7.56 20.94 -19.12
C ARG A 190 8.92 20.24 -19.19
N ARG A 191 9.80 20.71 -20.08
CA ARG A 191 11.18 20.19 -20.21
C ARG A 191 11.94 20.17 -18.88
N SER A 192 11.77 21.20 -18.03
CA SER A 192 12.39 21.28 -16.71
C SER A 192 11.92 20.16 -15.78
N PHE A 193 10.66 19.75 -15.83
CA PHE A 193 10.14 18.63 -15.05
C PHE A 193 10.71 17.30 -15.54
N GLN A 194 10.75 17.08 -16.86
CA GLN A 194 11.35 15.87 -17.45
C GLN A 194 12.83 15.75 -17.08
N LEU A 195 13.59 16.85 -17.15
CA LEU A 195 14.99 16.90 -16.74
C LEU A 195 15.16 16.60 -15.23
N SER A 196 14.27 17.15 -14.37
CA SER A 196 14.32 16.90 -12.94
C SER A 196 14.04 15.44 -12.60
N VAL A 197 13.07 14.81 -13.27
CA VAL A 197 12.76 13.37 -13.09
C VAL A 197 13.94 12.52 -13.58
N PHE A 198 14.52 12.85 -14.72
CA PHE A 198 15.68 12.14 -15.26
C PHE A 198 16.91 12.29 -14.36
N ALA A 199 17.18 13.50 -13.85
CA ALA A 199 18.25 13.75 -12.90
C ALA A 199 18.05 12.97 -11.59
N LEU A 200 16.82 12.95 -11.06
CA LEU A 200 16.48 12.16 -9.87
C LEU A 200 16.73 10.67 -10.09
N LEU A 201 16.33 10.15 -11.26
CA LEU A 201 16.52 8.75 -11.62
C LEU A 201 18.01 8.42 -11.75
N LEU A 202 18.81 9.31 -12.35
CA LEU A 202 20.27 9.19 -12.40
C LEU A 202 20.91 9.17 -11.02
N VAL A 203 20.47 10.05 -10.10
CA VAL A 203 20.96 10.08 -8.72
C VAL A 203 20.61 8.79 -8.00
N VAL A 204 19.41 8.26 -8.16
CA VAL A 204 19.00 6.97 -7.56
C VAL A 204 19.84 5.82 -8.11
N VAL A 205 20.03 5.73 -9.43
CA VAL A 205 20.87 4.69 -10.06
C VAL A 205 22.32 4.83 -9.62
N ALA A 206 22.87 6.03 -9.58
CA ALA A 206 24.24 6.28 -9.12
C ALA A 206 24.42 5.93 -7.64
N SER A 207 23.45 6.27 -6.79
CA SER A 207 23.47 5.88 -5.38
C SER A 207 23.44 4.36 -5.21
N LEU A 208 22.55 3.67 -5.93
CA LEU A 208 22.50 2.21 -5.92
C LEU A 208 23.81 1.58 -6.39
N ALA A 209 24.43 2.11 -7.45
CA ALA A 209 25.72 1.64 -7.96
C ALA A 209 26.86 1.85 -6.94
N LEU A 210 26.86 2.99 -6.24
CA LEU A 210 27.85 3.27 -5.18
C LEU A 210 27.66 2.36 -3.95
N PHE A 211 26.40 2.08 -3.58
CA PHE A 211 26.11 1.15 -2.49
C PHE A 211 26.34 -0.32 -2.86
N SER A 212 26.33 -0.66 -4.15
CA SER A 212 26.55 -2.03 -4.64
C SER A 212 28.03 -2.37 -4.85
N GLN A 213 28.97 -1.50 -4.50
CA GLN A 213 30.39 -1.83 -4.63
C GLN A 213 30.73 -3.01 -3.70
N PRO A 214 31.24 -4.13 -4.25
CA PRO A 214 31.61 -5.29 -3.44
C PRO A 214 32.78 -4.89 -2.53
N GLN A 215 32.57 -4.89 -1.24
CA GLN A 215 33.67 -4.76 -0.29
C GLN A 215 34.49 -6.05 -0.36
N HIS A 216 35.77 -5.93 -0.66
CA HIS A 216 36.71 -7.04 -0.59
C HIS A 216 36.88 -7.47 0.88
N PHE A 217 36.23 -8.58 1.19
CA PHE A 217 36.37 -9.19 2.53
C PHE A 217 37.55 -10.15 2.49
N SER A 218 38.49 -9.99 3.44
CA SER A 218 39.54 -10.97 3.70
C SER A 218 38.96 -12.23 4.36
N ASP A 219 39.60 -13.36 4.11
CA ASP A 219 39.11 -14.72 4.41
C ASP A 219 39.07 -15.13 5.89
N GLU A 220 39.07 -14.19 6.83
CA GLU A 220 39.08 -14.50 8.26
C GLU A 220 37.69 -14.77 8.82
N GLN A 221 37.53 -15.99 9.31
CA GLN A 221 36.52 -16.56 10.20
C GLN A 221 35.02 -16.32 9.84
N LEU A 222 34.38 -17.41 9.44
CA LEU A 222 32.96 -17.45 9.02
C LEU A 222 31.96 -16.84 10.03
N GLU A 223 32.22 -16.98 11.33
CA GLU A 223 31.37 -16.43 12.39
C GLU A 223 31.47 -14.90 12.49
N ALA A 224 32.68 -14.34 12.45
CA ALA A 224 32.86 -12.89 12.41
C ALA A 224 32.27 -12.26 11.15
N ARG A 225 32.26 -13.02 10.05
CA ARG A 225 31.67 -12.62 8.77
C ARG A 225 30.14 -12.48 8.85
N VAL A 226 29.45 -13.43 9.49
CA VAL A 226 28.00 -13.38 9.67
C VAL A 226 27.60 -12.18 10.54
N PHE A 227 28.32 -11.94 11.64
CA PHE A 227 28.05 -10.79 12.49
C PHE A 227 28.32 -9.46 11.80
N ASN A 228 29.39 -9.32 11.03
CA ASN A 228 29.69 -8.10 10.28
C ASN A 228 28.67 -7.83 9.17
N VAL A 229 28.23 -8.86 8.44
CA VAL A 229 27.18 -8.74 7.42
C VAL A 229 25.84 -8.35 8.07
N LEU A 230 25.49 -8.96 9.19
CA LEU A 230 24.30 -8.61 9.95
C LEU A 230 24.33 -7.18 10.46
N ASP A 231 25.44 -6.74 11.07
CA ASP A 231 25.58 -5.36 11.56
C ASP A 231 25.52 -4.35 10.43
N GLN A 232 26.15 -4.64 9.31
CA GLN A 232 26.08 -3.81 8.10
C GLN A 232 24.67 -3.77 7.52
N MET A 233 23.96 -4.89 7.44
CA MET A 233 22.56 -4.92 7.02
C MET A 233 21.66 -4.12 7.98
N LEU A 234 21.86 -4.27 9.28
CA LEU A 234 21.13 -3.53 10.32
C LEU A 234 21.40 -2.03 10.26
N SER A 235 22.66 -1.62 10.03
CA SER A 235 23.04 -0.22 9.91
C SER A 235 22.50 0.41 8.63
N ASN A 236 22.64 -0.26 7.50
CA ASN A 236 22.16 0.22 6.21
C ASN A 236 20.64 0.32 6.13
N THR A 237 19.91 -0.44 6.93
CA THR A 237 18.42 -0.41 6.95
C THR A 237 17.85 0.50 8.04
N ARG A 238 18.67 1.28 8.77
CA ARG A 238 18.17 2.22 9.80
C ARG A 238 17.18 3.26 9.27
N PHE A 239 17.30 3.65 8.00
CA PHE A 239 16.41 4.64 7.39
C PHE A 239 14.93 4.21 7.36
N VAL A 240 14.63 2.89 7.31
CA VAL A 240 13.23 2.42 7.33
C VAL A 240 12.55 2.60 8.68
N GLN A 241 13.32 2.82 9.74
CA GLN A 241 12.83 3.13 11.08
C GLN A 241 12.76 4.64 11.36
N PHE A 242 12.83 5.47 10.30
CA PHE A 242 12.68 6.91 10.48
C PHE A 242 11.24 7.25 10.91
N PRO A 243 11.06 7.93 12.07
CA PRO A 243 9.74 8.10 12.70
C PRO A 243 8.73 8.91 11.89
N LEU A 244 9.15 9.66 10.86
CA LEU A 244 8.26 10.42 9.99
C LEU A 244 7.73 9.62 8.80
N LEU A 245 8.20 8.39 8.59
CA LEU A 245 7.69 7.55 7.51
C LEU A 245 6.34 6.94 7.91
N PRO A 246 5.31 7.02 7.03
CA PRO A 246 4.03 6.36 7.30
C PRO A 246 4.16 4.84 7.48
N SER A 247 5.13 4.21 6.80
CA SER A 247 5.44 2.79 6.98
C SER A 247 5.95 2.46 8.39
N TYR A 248 6.68 3.40 9.03
CA TYR A 248 7.09 3.26 10.42
C TYR A 248 5.88 3.17 11.36
N TRP A 249 4.89 4.04 11.20
CA TRP A 249 3.69 4.04 12.06
C TRP A 249 2.88 2.77 11.93
N LEU A 250 2.75 2.24 10.70
CA LEU A 250 2.12 0.95 10.48
C LEU A 250 2.90 -0.18 11.16
N SER A 251 4.22 -0.26 10.89
CA SER A 251 5.09 -1.30 11.45
C SER A 251 5.07 -1.28 12.98
N ALA A 252 5.32 -0.10 13.57
CA ALA A 252 5.33 0.07 15.01
C ALA A 252 3.95 -0.24 15.63
N GLY A 253 2.86 0.18 14.98
CA GLY A 253 1.51 -0.13 15.44
C GLY A 253 1.23 -1.62 15.49
N VAL A 254 1.55 -2.34 14.41
CA VAL A 254 1.32 -3.79 14.28
C VAL A 254 2.22 -4.58 15.25
N LEU A 255 3.52 -4.25 15.32
CA LEU A 255 4.49 -4.92 16.20
C LEU A 255 4.13 -4.72 17.68
N ASN A 256 3.87 -3.49 18.10
CA ASN A 256 3.47 -3.19 19.49
C ASN A 256 2.17 -3.92 19.88
N TRP A 257 1.23 -4.08 18.95
CA TRP A 257 0.01 -4.84 19.23
C TRP A 257 0.30 -6.33 19.45
N ALA A 258 1.16 -6.92 18.60
CA ALA A 258 1.58 -8.32 18.74
C ALA A 258 2.29 -8.57 20.08
N ASP A 259 3.12 -7.61 20.54
CA ASP A 259 3.86 -7.67 21.81
C ASP A 259 2.99 -7.29 23.02
N GLY A 260 1.69 -7.02 22.84
CA GLY A 260 0.76 -6.67 23.92
C GLY A 260 0.83 -5.23 24.40
N ALA A 261 1.66 -4.37 23.81
CA ALA A 261 1.81 -2.95 24.11
C ALA A 261 0.66 -2.12 23.51
N ARG A 262 -0.57 -2.35 23.94
CA ARG A 262 -1.80 -1.81 23.33
C ARG A 262 -1.84 -0.29 23.29
N MET A 263 -1.36 0.41 24.33
CA MET A 263 -1.34 1.87 24.38
C MET A 263 -0.41 2.47 23.33
N ALA A 264 0.78 1.89 23.13
CA ALA A 264 1.71 2.31 22.09
C ALA A 264 1.13 2.06 20.69
N SER A 265 0.51 0.91 20.48
CA SER A 265 -0.17 0.61 19.21
C SER A 265 -1.30 1.61 18.93
N PHE A 266 -2.15 1.91 19.91
CA PHE A 266 -3.23 2.87 19.78
C PHE A 266 -2.70 4.28 19.42
N PHE A 267 -1.59 4.71 20.03
CA PHE A 267 -0.92 5.96 19.65
C PHE A 267 -0.59 6.00 18.15
N PHE A 268 0.00 4.94 17.60
CA PHE A 268 0.33 4.89 16.16
C PHE A 268 -0.93 4.84 15.28
N ALA A 269 -2.01 4.22 15.72
CA ALA A 269 -3.30 4.29 15.04
C ALA A 269 -3.85 5.72 14.95
N LEU A 270 -3.76 6.48 16.05
CA LEU A 270 -4.13 7.90 16.08
C LEU A 270 -3.23 8.76 15.19
N VAL A 271 -1.93 8.48 15.16
CA VAL A 271 -1.00 9.18 14.27
C VAL A 271 -1.38 8.93 12.81
N LEU A 272 -1.62 7.69 12.41
CA LEU A 272 -2.08 7.36 11.05
C LEU A 272 -3.40 8.06 10.73
N LEU A 273 -4.39 7.97 11.62
CA LEU A 273 -5.70 8.58 11.43
C LEU A 273 -5.60 10.10 11.29
N SER A 274 -4.82 10.77 12.14
CA SER A 274 -4.64 12.23 12.11
C SER A 274 -4.02 12.68 10.78
N HIS A 275 -3.03 11.96 10.26
CA HIS A 275 -2.40 12.29 8.98
C HIS A 275 -3.32 12.01 7.79
N VAL A 276 -4.09 10.92 7.82
CA VAL A 276 -5.13 10.64 6.80
C VAL A 276 -6.15 11.75 6.75
N LEU A 277 -6.65 12.19 7.91
CA LEU A 277 -7.63 13.29 7.99
C LEU A 277 -7.01 14.61 7.53
N PHE A 278 -5.82 14.95 8.00
CA PHE A 278 -5.15 16.19 7.65
C PHE A 278 -4.87 16.28 6.14
N PHE A 279 -4.19 15.31 5.57
CA PHE A 279 -3.87 15.31 4.14
C PHE A 279 -5.10 15.10 3.27
N GLY A 280 -6.05 14.29 3.72
CA GLY A 280 -7.33 14.10 3.05
C GLY A 280 -8.10 15.41 2.92
N LEU A 281 -8.31 16.13 4.04
CA LEU A 281 -8.99 17.42 4.03
C LEU A 281 -8.24 18.46 3.19
N LEU A 282 -6.91 18.54 3.34
CA LEU A 282 -6.11 19.53 2.62
C LEU A 282 -6.19 19.32 1.10
N ILE A 283 -6.15 18.07 0.62
CA ILE A 283 -6.20 17.79 -0.81
C ILE A 283 -7.61 17.95 -1.35
N PHE A 284 -8.63 17.46 -0.65
CA PHE A 284 -10.02 17.59 -1.12
C PHE A 284 -10.53 19.04 -1.10
N THR A 285 -10.02 19.90 -0.23
CA THR A 285 -10.37 21.33 -0.24
C THR A 285 -9.66 22.05 -1.38
N ARG A 286 -8.37 21.77 -1.63
CA ARG A 286 -7.61 22.43 -2.71
C ARG A 286 -7.98 21.95 -4.12
N MET A 287 -8.48 20.74 -4.27
CA MET A 287 -8.91 20.22 -5.57
C MET A 287 -10.40 20.50 -5.85
N GLY A 288 -11.15 21.01 -4.87
CA GLY A 288 -12.54 21.42 -5.03
C GLY A 288 -12.72 22.89 -5.40
N SER A 289 -11.68 23.70 -5.32
CA SER A 289 -11.60 25.08 -5.79
C SER A 289 -10.93 25.16 -7.15
#